data_359239e6138e7255728f08870388cf83
#
_entry.id   359239e6138e7255728f08870388cf83
#
_cell.length_a   1.000
_cell.length_b   1.000
_cell.length_c   1.000
_cell.angle_alpha   90.00
_cell.angle_beta   90.00
_cell.angle_gamma   90.00
#
_symmetry.space_group_name_H-M   'P 1'
#
loop_
_entity.id
_entity.type
_entity.pdbx_description
1 polymer ?
#
loop_
_entity_poly.entity_id
_entity_poly.type
_entity_poly.pdbx_seq_one_letter_code
_entity_poly.pdbx_strand_id
1 'polypeptide(L)'
;MNDFVREQDAAFIHFVETDDLSKVRAYCKKWGVQMPKSRKVAAAGVYKAVVATASIPDDIKTMAMQKCLRIGFNPMIKPYDYDLEGEQGENQSD
;
A
#
# COMPACT_ATOMS: atom_id res chain seq x y z
N MET A 1 -7.17 15.44 14.59
CA MET A 1 -6.89 14.63 13.40
C MET A 1 -8.13 14.58 12.52
N ASN A 2 -8.01 14.78 11.25
CA ASN A 2 -9.18 14.77 10.39
C ASN A 2 -9.59 13.35 10.02
N ASP A 3 -10.83 13.21 9.54
CA ASP A 3 -11.37 11.88 9.24
C ASP A 3 -10.62 11.17 8.13
N PHE A 4 -10.12 11.94 7.16
CA PHE A 4 -9.36 11.35 6.05
C PHE A 4 -8.17 10.54 6.57
N VAL A 5 -7.36 11.14 7.43
CA VAL A 5 -6.17 10.47 7.96
C VAL A 5 -6.55 9.29 8.85
N ARG A 6 -7.56 9.47 9.69
CA ARG A 6 -7.99 8.42 10.62
C ARG A 6 -8.51 7.21 9.87
N GLU A 7 -9.34 7.45 8.84
CA GLU A 7 -9.88 6.36 8.04
C GLU A 7 -8.79 5.66 7.24
N GLN A 8 -7.83 6.44 6.74
CA GLN A 8 -6.71 5.86 6.02
C GLN A 8 -5.90 4.92 6.89
N ASP A 9 -5.53 5.40 8.08
CA ASP A 9 -4.74 4.58 9.00
C ASP A 9 -5.48 3.30 9.37
N ALA A 10 -6.76 3.42 9.69
CA ALA A 10 -7.56 2.25 10.08
C ALA A 10 -7.65 1.24 8.94
N ALA A 11 -7.89 1.71 7.72
CA ALA A 11 -8.01 0.83 6.58
C ALA A 11 -6.69 0.13 6.26
N PHE A 12 -5.59 0.86 6.35
CA PHE A 12 -4.27 0.34 6.04
C PHE A 12 -3.82 -0.68 7.09
N ILE A 13 -4.05 -0.38 8.37
CA ILE A 13 -3.73 -1.32 9.45
C ILE A 13 -4.55 -2.60 9.28
N HIS A 14 -5.82 -2.48 8.97
CA HIS A 14 -6.67 -3.63 8.74
C HIS A 14 -6.11 -4.51 7.62
N PHE A 15 -5.67 -3.89 6.53
CA PHE A 15 -5.09 -4.66 5.43
C PHE A 15 -3.82 -5.38 5.84
N VAL A 16 -2.93 -4.69 6.57
CA VAL A 16 -1.68 -5.31 7.00
C VAL A 16 -1.97 -6.53 7.87
N GLU A 17 -2.98 -6.45 8.73
CA GLU A 17 -3.28 -7.52 9.66
C GLU A 17 -4.03 -8.69 9.02
N THR A 18 -4.87 -8.42 8.02
CA THR A 18 -5.80 -9.42 7.51
C THR A 18 -5.62 -9.76 6.04
N ASP A 19 -4.82 -9.00 5.31
CA ASP A 19 -4.64 -9.11 3.86
C ASP A 19 -5.93 -8.82 3.07
N ASP A 20 -6.90 -8.17 3.69
CA ASP A 20 -8.18 -7.82 3.08
C ASP A 20 -8.15 -6.37 2.63
N LEU A 21 -8.18 -6.15 1.31
CA LEU A 21 -8.13 -4.82 0.72
C LEU A 21 -9.48 -4.10 0.67
N SER A 22 -10.55 -4.74 1.13
CA SER A 22 -11.89 -4.15 0.96
C SER A 22 -12.03 -2.79 1.61
N LYS A 23 -11.46 -2.61 2.80
CA LYS A 23 -11.54 -1.32 3.49
C LYS A 23 -10.67 -0.26 2.82
N VAL A 24 -9.52 -0.66 2.28
CA VAL A 24 -8.68 0.25 1.52
C VAL A 24 -9.40 0.71 0.26
N ARG A 25 -10.06 -0.22 -0.44
CA ARG A 25 -10.80 0.13 -1.64
C ARG A 25 -11.97 1.07 -1.33
N ALA A 26 -12.68 0.80 -0.22
CA ALA A 26 -13.79 1.66 0.21
C ALA A 26 -13.29 3.06 0.57
N TYR A 27 -12.16 3.13 1.27
CA TYR A 27 -11.54 4.40 1.61
C TYR A 27 -11.16 5.17 0.34
N CYS A 28 -10.51 4.51 -0.60
CA CYS A 28 -10.10 5.16 -1.84
C CYS A 28 -11.30 5.68 -2.63
N LYS A 29 -12.37 4.88 -2.69
CA LYS A 29 -13.58 5.29 -3.38
C LYS A 29 -14.23 6.50 -2.71
N LYS A 30 -14.31 6.48 -1.38
CA LYS A 30 -14.92 7.56 -0.63
C LYS A 30 -14.19 8.89 -0.82
N TRP A 31 -12.88 8.86 -0.84
CA TRP A 31 -12.08 10.06 -0.86
C TRP A 31 -11.49 10.40 -2.22
N GLY A 32 -11.89 9.67 -3.26
CA GLY A 32 -11.45 9.96 -4.62
C GLY A 32 -9.98 9.66 -4.86
N VAL A 33 -9.40 8.74 -4.12
CA VAL A 33 -8.00 8.36 -4.27
C VAL A 33 -7.90 7.25 -5.30
N GLN A 34 -7.03 7.42 -6.27
CA GLN A 34 -6.82 6.38 -7.27
C GLN A 34 -6.05 5.21 -6.71
N MET A 35 -6.45 4.02 -7.11
CA MET A 35 -5.84 2.80 -6.67
C MET A 35 -5.36 2.00 -7.88
N PRO A 36 -4.13 1.45 -7.84
CA PRO A 36 -3.65 0.64 -8.96
C PRO A 36 -4.58 -0.55 -9.22
N LYS A 37 -4.68 -0.94 -10.48
CA LYS A 37 -5.50 -2.09 -10.84
C LYS A 37 -4.91 -3.40 -10.35
N SER A 38 -3.59 -3.51 -10.40
CA SER A 38 -2.91 -4.70 -9.91
C SER A 38 -3.02 -4.78 -8.38
N ARG A 39 -3.53 -5.90 -7.88
CA ARG A 39 -3.63 -6.12 -6.45
C ARG A 39 -2.24 -6.08 -5.80
N LYS A 40 -1.25 -6.64 -6.46
CA LYS A 40 0.11 -6.68 -5.94
C LYS A 40 0.70 -5.28 -5.82
N VAL A 41 0.53 -4.44 -6.83
CA VAL A 41 1.01 -3.07 -6.79
C VAL A 41 0.26 -2.26 -5.75
N ALA A 42 -1.05 -2.46 -5.66
CA ALA A 42 -1.86 -1.78 -4.65
C ALA A 42 -1.41 -2.16 -3.25
N ALA A 43 -1.18 -3.45 -3.01
CA ALA A 43 -0.70 -3.94 -1.72
C ALA A 43 0.67 -3.33 -1.37
N ALA A 44 1.58 -3.32 -2.33
CA ALA A 44 2.90 -2.73 -2.11
C ALA A 44 2.79 -1.25 -1.75
N GLY A 45 1.90 -0.52 -2.41
CA GLY A 45 1.66 0.88 -2.11
C GLY A 45 1.17 1.08 -0.69
N VAL A 46 0.24 0.24 -0.23
CA VAL A 46 -0.26 0.32 1.14
C VAL A 46 0.85 0.02 2.14
N TYR A 47 1.61 -1.04 1.92
CA TYR A 47 2.71 -1.39 2.84
C TYR A 47 3.72 -0.26 2.96
N LYS A 48 4.09 0.34 1.83
CA LYS A 48 5.03 1.46 1.84
C LYS A 48 4.46 2.67 2.59
N ALA A 49 3.20 2.96 2.39
CA ALA A 49 2.54 4.06 3.10
C ALA A 49 2.53 3.80 4.60
N VAL A 50 2.25 2.57 5.01
CA VAL A 50 2.26 2.19 6.43
C VAL A 50 3.64 2.42 7.04
N VAL A 51 4.68 1.96 6.36
CA VAL A 51 6.05 2.12 6.85
C VAL A 51 6.41 3.59 7.01
N ALA A 52 5.90 4.44 6.13
CA ALA A 52 6.22 5.87 6.15
C ALA A 52 5.32 6.70 7.08
N THR A 53 4.29 6.12 7.67
CA THR A 53 3.30 6.87 8.46
C THR A 53 3.65 6.82 9.94
N ALA A 54 3.97 7.99 10.51
CA ALA A 54 4.44 8.08 11.89
C ALA A 54 3.39 7.65 12.91
N SER A 55 2.10 7.83 12.59
CA SER A 55 1.01 7.53 13.54
C SER A 55 0.70 6.04 13.66
N ILE A 56 1.26 5.20 12.80
CA ILE A 56 1.00 3.77 12.83
C ILE A 56 2.01 3.08 13.75
N PRO A 57 1.57 2.15 14.61
CA PRO A 57 2.47 1.46 15.54
C PRO A 57 3.60 0.71 14.83
N ASP A 58 4.74 0.61 15.51
CA ASP A 58 5.94 0.00 14.94
C ASP A 58 5.76 -1.49 14.62
N ASP A 59 4.97 -2.21 15.41
CA ASP A 59 4.74 -3.63 15.14
C ASP A 59 3.98 -3.82 13.82
N ILE A 60 3.05 -2.92 13.52
CA ILE A 60 2.33 -2.94 12.25
C ILE A 60 3.27 -2.58 11.11
N LYS A 61 4.14 -1.59 11.32
CA LYS A 61 5.14 -1.22 10.30
C LYS A 61 6.08 -2.37 10.00
N THR A 62 6.54 -3.07 11.02
CA THR A 62 7.42 -4.23 10.82
C THR A 62 6.70 -5.31 10.01
N MET A 63 5.45 -5.58 10.34
CA MET A 63 4.65 -6.55 9.61
C MET A 63 4.47 -6.14 8.15
N ALA A 64 4.18 -4.85 7.91
CA ALA A 64 4.03 -4.33 6.56
C ALA A 64 5.32 -4.47 5.75
N MET A 65 6.45 -4.17 6.38
CA MET A 65 7.75 -4.30 5.72
C MET A 65 8.01 -5.74 5.30
N GLN A 66 7.76 -6.69 6.20
CA GLN A 66 7.98 -8.10 5.91
C GLN A 66 7.08 -8.58 4.78
N LYS A 67 5.80 -8.19 4.81
CA LYS A 67 4.85 -8.59 3.78
C LYS A 67 5.20 -7.97 2.42
N CYS A 68 5.67 -6.72 2.42
CA CYS A 68 6.10 -6.05 1.21
C CYS A 68 7.25 -6.79 0.55
N LEU A 69 8.25 -7.16 1.34
CA LEU A 69 9.39 -7.93 0.83
C LEU A 69 8.94 -9.29 0.30
N ARG A 70 7.99 -9.92 0.98
CA ARG A 70 7.50 -11.25 0.59
C ARG A 70 6.86 -11.23 -0.80
N ILE A 71 6.18 -10.16 -1.15
CA ILE A 71 5.56 -10.06 -2.47
C ILE A 71 6.52 -9.49 -3.52
N GLY A 72 7.79 -9.30 -3.16
CA GLY A 72 8.81 -8.93 -4.12
C GLY A 72 9.04 -7.43 -4.30
N PHE A 73 8.57 -6.60 -3.39
CA PHE A 73 8.77 -5.16 -3.45
C PHE A 73 9.64 -4.69 -2.30
N ASN A 74 10.43 -3.66 -2.55
CA ASN A 74 11.25 -3.06 -1.52
C ASN A 74 10.50 -1.87 -0.92
N PRO A 75 10.16 -1.91 0.40
CA PRO A 75 9.39 -0.83 1.01
C PRO A 75 10.12 0.51 1.04
N MET A 76 11.42 0.51 0.78
CA MET A 76 12.20 1.75 0.79
C MET A 76 12.26 2.43 -0.57
N ILE A 77 11.72 1.79 -1.62
CA ILE A 77 11.65 2.38 -2.96
C ILE A 77 10.30 3.07 -3.13
N LYS A 78 10.31 4.25 -3.70
CA LYS A 78 9.08 5.02 -3.89
C LYS A 78 8.12 4.27 -4.82
N PRO A 79 6.82 4.33 -4.56
CA PRO A 79 5.84 3.59 -5.37
C PRO A 79 5.91 3.88 -6.86
N TYR A 80 6.11 5.14 -7.23
CA TYR A 80 6.14 5.49 -8.63
C TYR A 80 7.35 4.90 -9.36
N ASP A 81 8.42 4.60 -8.64
CA ASP A 81 9.57 3.95 -9.24
C ASP A 81 9.22 2.53 -9.67
N TYR A 82 8.44 1.84 -8.85
CA TYR A 82 7.95 0.52 -9.22
C TYR A 82 6.98 0.58 -10.39
N ASP A 83 6.13 1.60 -10.39
CA ASP A 83 5.17 1.76 -11.47
C ASP A 83 5.89 1.93 -12.81
N LEU A 84 6.93 2.75 -12.83
CA LEU A 84 7.71 2.94 -14.04
C LEU A 84 8.40 1.66 -14.47
N GLU A 85 9.04 0.98 -13.51
CA GLU A 85 9.70 -0.28 -13.81
C GLU A 85 8.71 -1.33 -14.26
N GLY A 86 7.57 -1.40 -13.58
CA GLY A 86 6.52 -2.34 -13.93
C GLY A 86 5.99 -2.10 -15.33
N GLU A 87 5.75 -0.86 -15.67
CA GLU A 87 5.30 -0.52 -16.99
C GLU A 87 6.32 -0.89 -18.04
N GLN A 88 7.56 -0.55 -17.78
CA GLN A 88 8.64 -0.90 -18.72
C GLN A 88 8.79 -2.40 -18.84
N GLY A 89 8.82 -3.10 -17.73
CA GLY A 89 8.95 -4.53 -17.72
C GLY A 89 7.77 -5.24 -18.32
N GLU A 90 6.59 -4.88 -17.87
CA GLU A 90 5.36 -5.52 -18.33
C GLU A 90 5.05 -5.16 -19.78
N ASN A 91 5.13 -3.88 -20.10
CA ASN A 91 4.79 -3.41 -21.42
C ASN A 91 5.81 -3.87 -22.45
N GLN A 92 7.06 -3.89 -22.07
CA GLN A 92 8.10 -4.33 -22.96
C GLN A 92 8.09 -5.83 -23.16
N SER A 93 7.76 -6.54 -22.10
CA SER A 93 7.67 -8.00 -22.21
C SER A 93 6.39 -8.43 -22.87
N ASP A 94 5.46 -7.56 -22.90
CA ASP A 94 4.19 -7.83 -23.58
C ASP A 94 4.38 -7.89 -25.10
#